data_3dd2a23d72488be0dfe964482da8c768
#
_entry.id   3dd2a23d72488be0dfe964482da8c768
#
_cell.length_a   1.000
_cell.length_b   1.000
_cell.length_c   1.000
_cell.angle_alpha   90.00
_cell.angle_beta   90.00
_cell.angle_gamma   90.00
#
_symmetry.space_group_name_H-M   'P 1'
#
loop_
_entity.id
_entity.type
_entity.pdbx_description
1 polymer ?
#
loop_
_entity_poly.entity_id
_entity_poly.type
_entity_poly.pdbx_seq_one_letter_code
_entity_poly.pdbx_strand_id
1 'polypeptide(L)'
;LRDIAVLSRIIIDKFPEYYSLFKLHEFTYNEIHQFNRNKLLSIDGYDGLKTGRTTQSGYGLAASAIKDNRRIISVVNGLNSDRERINETKKLVNWSFREFINYNLYKSGDTIHSAKVWLGKDPFVPLILKEDLTVTVKKRDVDKFEVKLIYETPFLAPIKKGDKLAELHLIEKDKTVIKEVYSGKDIYKVSRFYRSFSIINYLLFGVSNKN
;
A
#
# COMPACT_ATOMS: atom_id res chain seq x y z
N LEU A 1 7.65 -11.69 16.14
CA LEU A 1 7.65 -10.21 16.03
C LEU A 1 6.76 -9.73 14.89
N ARG A 2 6.82 -10.38 13.71
CA ARG A 2 6.00 -10.00 12.55
C ARG A 2 4.50 -10.00 12.88
N ASP A 3 4.01 -11.02 13.55
CA ASP A 3 2.58 -11.15 13.89
C ASP A 3 2.12 -10.04 14.84
N ILE A 4 2.98 -9.64 15.79
CA ILE A 4 2.72 -8.49 16.67
C ILE A 4 2.65 -7.18 15.86
N ALA A 5 3.52 -7.00 14.87
CA ALA A 5 3.45 -5.82 14.00
C ALA A 5 2.16 -5.80 13.15
N VAL A 6 1.73 -6.97 12.63
CA VAL A 6 0.46 -7.11 11.89
C VAL A 6 -0.73 -6.82 12.80
N LEU A 7 -0.76 -7.40 14.01
CA LEU A 7 -1.79 -7.13 15.00
C LEU A 7 -1.85 -5.65 15.37
N SER A 8 -0.69 -5.03 15.61
CA SER A 8 -0.60 -3.59 15.89
C SER A 8 -1.21 -2.75 14.78
N ARG A 9 -0.93 -3.09 13.52
CA ARG A 9 -1.52 -2.42 12.36
C ARG A 9 -3.03 -2.60 12.31
N ILE A 10 -3.53 -3.82 12.53
CA ILE A 10 -4.98 -4.10 12.55
C ILE A 10 -5.69 -3.28 13.63
N ILE A 11 -5.11 -3.17 14.83
CA ILE A 11 -5.68 -2.36 15.91
C ILE A 11 -5.75 -0.89 15.51
N ILE A 12 -4.69 -0.36 14.90
CA ILE A 12 -4.64 1.04 14.45
C ILE A 12 -5.66 1.31 13.35
N ASP A 13 -5.74 0.42 12.35
CA ASP A 13 -6.52 0.65 11.12
C ASP A 13 -8.01 0.31 11.29
N LYS A 14 -8.33 -0.71 12.09
CA LYS A 14 -9.70 -1.24 12.21
C LYS A 14 -10.41 -0.87 13.49
N PHE A 15 -9.64 -0.49 14.53
CA PHE A 15 -10.17 -0.19 15.86
C PHE A 15 -9.59 1.12 16.42
N PRO A 16 -9.68 2.25 15.67
CA PRO A 16 -9.08 3.51 16.06
C PRO A 16 -9.62 4.07 17.39
N GLU A 17 -10.87 3.80 17.72
CA GLU A 17 -11.49 4.16 19.00
C GLU A 17 -10.78 3.48 20.18
N TYR A 18 -10.50 2.20 20.10
CA TYR A 18 -9.75 1.46 21.13
C TYR A 18 -8.27 1.78 21.08
N TYR A 19 -7.73 2.09 19.90
CA TYR A 19 -6.33 2.49 19.77
C TYR A 19 -6.00 3.74 20.59
N SER A 20 -6.97 4.65 20.75
CA SER A 20 -6.80 5.87 21.58
C SER A 20 -6.38 5.59 23.02
N LEU A 21 -6.76 4.41 23.58
CA LEU A 21 -6.40 3.99 24.93
C LEU A 21 -4.89 3.75 25.11
N PHE A 22 -4.18 3.38 24.06
CA PHE A 22 -2.72 3.14 24.10
C PHE A 22 -1.91 4.45 24.23
N LYS A 23 -2.53 5.61 23.96
CA LYS A 23 -1.90 6.93 24.08
C LYS A 23 -1.96 7.49 25.49
N LEU A 24 -2.80 6.93 26.37
CA LEU A 24 -2.97 7.41 27.74
C LEU A 24 -1.65 7.29 28.48
N HIS A 25 -1.20 8.39 29.09
CA HIS A 25 0.02 8.45 29.91
C HIS A 25 -0.16 7.78 31.25
N GLU A 26 -1.37 7.87 31.80
CA GLU A 26 -1.74 7.38 33.11
C GLU A 26 -3.22 6.98 33.13
N PHE A 27 -3.58 6.15 34.08
CA PHE A 27 -4.94 5.69 34.27
C PHE A 27 -5.18 5.34 35.74
N THR A 28 -6.30 5.79 36.30
CA THR A 28 -6.72 5.46 37.65
C THR A 28 -7.94 4.56 37.60
N TYR A 29 -7.85 3.41 38.23
CA TYR A 29 -8.96 2.46 38.37
C TYR A 29 -9.00 1.92 39.80
N ASN A 30 -10.18 1.91 40.38
CA ASN A 30 -10.40 1.46 41.76
C ASN A 30 -9.39 2.10 42.74
N GLU A 31 -9.23 3.43 42.66
CA GLU A 31 -8.30 4.24 43.46
C GLU A 31 -6.81 3.96 43.25
N ILE A 32 -6.47 3.03 42.35
CA ILE A 32 -5.09 2.70 42.01
C ILE A 32 -4.65 3.51 40.81
N HIS A 33 -3.72 4.41 41.03
CA HIS A 33 -3.12 5.22 39.98
C HIS A 33 -1.95 4.47 39.33
N GLN A 34 -1.91 4.43 37.96
CA GLN A 34 -0.89 3.71 37.21
C GLN A 34 -0.40 4.55 36.03
N PHE A 35 0.90 4.62 35.85
CA PHE A 35 1.52 5.21 34.68
C PHE A 35 1.66 4.19 33.55
N ASN A 36 1.56 4.67 32.29
CA ASN A 36 1.85 3.84 31.15
C ASN A 36 3.34 3.44 31.16
N ARG A 37 3.60 2.15 31.01
CA ARG A 37 4.97 1.62 30.99
C ARG A 37 5.73 1.96 29.72
N ASN A 38 5.03 2.43 28.67
CA ASN A 38 5.64 2.89 27.43
C ASN A 38 6.14 4.34 27.58
N LYS A 39 7.37 4.51 28.03
CA LYS A 39 7.98 5.83 28.22
C LYS A 39 8.19 6.62 26.92
N LEU A 40 8.04 5.98 25.72
CA LEU A 40 8.13 6.70 24.45
C LEU A 40 6.96 7.67 24.24
N LEU A 41 5.84 7.49 24.92
CA LEU A 41 4.69 8.39 24.83
C LEU A 41 5.01 9.84 25.28
N SER A 42 6.06 10.04 26.08
CA SER A 42 6.54 11.39 26.46
C SER A 42 7.32 12.08 25.32
N ILE A 43 7.57 11.40 24.21
CA ILE A 43 8.29 11.91 23.06
C ILE A 43 7.27 12.21 21.96
N ASP A 44 7.32 13.42 21.41
CA ASP A 44 6.43 13.82 20.33
C ASP A 44 6.45 12.83 19.16
N GLY A 45 5.27 12.57 18.60
CA GLY A 45 5.04 11.64 17.50
C GLY A 45 4.80 10.19 17.94
N TYR A 46 5.17 9.75 19.15
CA TYR A 46 4.84 8.41 19.64
C TYR A 46 3.42 8.36 20.22
N ASP A 47 2.64 7.35 19.79
CA ASP A 47 1.23 7.25 20.17
C ASP A 47 0.76 5.83 20.54
N GLY A 48 1.69 4.92 20.80
CA GLY A 48 1.40 3.53 21.22
C GLY A 48 2.68 2.70 21.29
N LEU A 49 2.58 1.43 21.61
CA LEU A 49 1.44 0.58 21.89
C LEU A 49 1.65 -0.12 23.25
N LYS A 50 2.42 -1.23 23.26
CA LYS A 50 2.46 -2.14 24.41
C LYS A 50 3.87 -2.61 24.73
N THR A 51 4.23 -2.54 26.01
CA THR A 51 5.45 -3.15 26.55
C THR A 51 5.20 -4.58 27.00
N GLY A 52 6.23 -5.44 26.87
CA GLY A 52 6.23 -6.80 27.38
C GLY A 52 7.52 -7.12 28.11
N ARG A 53 7.47 -8.10 29.01
CA ARG A 53 8.64 -8.71 29.66
C ARG A 53 8.30 -10.13 30.11
N THR A 54 9.16 -11.06 29.79
CA THR A 54 9.20 -12.38 30.43
C THR A 54 10.63 -12.73 30.78
N THR A 55 10.83 -13.68 31.69
CA THR A 55 12.18 -14.17 32.03
C THR A 55 12.90 -14.76 30.83
N GLN A 56 12.16 -15.47 29.98
CA GLN A 56 12.72 -16.13 28.80
C GLN A 56 12.92 -15.18 27.60
N SER A 57 12.00 -14.23 27.39
CA SER A 57 12.03 -13.39 26.19
C SER A 57 12.63 -12.01 26.42
N GLY A 58 13.06 -11.68 27.63
CA GLY A 58 13.58 -10.35 27.94
C GLY A 58 12.54 -9.24 27.84
N TYR A 59 13.02 -8.02 27.63
CA TYR A 59 12.18 -6.83 27.48
C TYR A 59 11.80 -6.64 26.02
N GLY A 60 10.50 -6.39 25.77
CA GLY A 60 9.97 -6.13 24.44
C GLY A 60 9.07 -4.89 24.40
N LEU A 61 8.92 -4.31 23.22
CA LEU A 61 8.05 -3.17 22.96
C LEU A 61 7.53 -3.23 21.51
N ALA A 62 6.21 -3.19 21.39
CA ALA A 62 5.56 -2.76 20.16
C ALA A 62 5.30 -1.26 20.29
N ALA A 63 5.88 -0.46 19.42
CA ALA A 63 5.74 0.99 19.40
C ALA A 63 5.18 1.47 18.08
N SER A 64 4.46 2.59 18.13
CA SER A 64 4.00 3.32 16.96
C SER A 64 4.39 4.78 17.08
N ALA A 65 4.83 5.35 15.96
CA ALA A 65 5.18 6.76 15.86
C ALA A 65 4.69 7.34 14.53
N ILE A 66 4.28 8.61 14.54
CA ILE A 66 3.86 9.37 13.37
C ILE A 66 4.79 10.56 13.20
N LYS A 67 5.24 10.77 11.97
CA LYS A 67 5.97 11.96 11.54
C LYS A 67 5.65 12.24 10.08
N ASP A 68 5.37 13.49 9.74
CA ASP A 68 5.08 13.96 8.39
C ASP A 68 4.00 13.09 7.69
N ASN A 69 2.90 12.84 8.40
CA ASN A 69 1.76 12.01 7.97
C ASN A 69 2.14 10.55 7.63
N ARG A 70 3.29 10.08 8.08
CA ARG A 70 3.74 8.70 7.93
C ARG A 70 3.84 8.02 9.29
N ARG A 71 3.23 6.83 9.39
CA ARG A 71 3.28 5.99 10.59
C ARG A 71 4.36 4.91 10.45
N ILE A 72 5.12 4.70 11.51
CA ILE A 72 6.03 3.57 11.68
C ILE A 72 5.55 2.73 12.86
N ILE A 73 5.40 1.45 12.64
CA ILE A 73 5.18 0.45 13.70
C ILE A 73 6.49 -0.34 13.83
N SER A 74 7.04 -0.35 15.03
CA SER A 74 8.26 -1.11 15.34
C SER A 74 8.01 -2.11 16.46
N VAL A 75 8.61 -3.30 16.34
CA VAL A 75 8.52 -4.34 17.38
C VAL A 75 9.92 -4.84 17.69
N VAL A 76 10.33 -4.66 18.94
CA VAL A 76 11.60 -5.16 19.48
C VAL A 76 11.32 -6.16 20.59
N ASN A 77 12.22 -7.12 20.78
CA ASN A 77 12.16 -8.10 21.86
C ASN A 77 13.57 -8.64 22.17
N GLY A 78 13.71 -9.32 23.30
CA GLY A 78 14.99 -9.96 23.69
C GLY A 78 15.98 -9.01 24.31
N LEU A 79 15.56 -7.83 24.77
CA LEU A 79 16.44 -6.83 25.34
C LEU A 79 16.63 -7.04 26.85
N ASN A 80 17.76 -6.56 27.38
CA ASN A 80 18.17 -6.88 28.75
C ASN A 80 17.55 -5.92 29.77
N SER A 81 17.06 -4.76 29.35
CA SER A 81 16.50 -3.76 30.24
C SER A 81 15.42 -2.89 29.63
N ASP A 82 14.63 -2.22 30.48
CA ASP A 82 13.67 -1.19 30.07
C ASP A 82 14.34 -0.04 29.31
N ARG A 83 15.50 0.39 29.76
CA ARG A 83 16.29 1.46 29.12
C ARG A 83 16.75 1.04 27.71
N GLU A 84 17.21 -0.19 27.57
CA GLU A 84 17.68 -0.72 26.30
C GLU A 84 16.53 -0.82 25.28
N ARG A 85 15.36 -1.36 25.67
CA ARG A 85 14.21 -1.45 24.76
C ARG A 85 13.73 -0.07 24.27
N ILE A 86 13.75 0.94 25.13
CA ILE A 86 13.41 2.32 24.75
C ILE A 86 14.43 2.84 23.72
N ASN A 87 15.73 2.68 24.00
CA ASN A 87 16.78 3.19 23.12
C ASN A 87 16.79 2.49 21.77
N GLU A 88 16.70 1.16 21.74
CA GLU A 88 16.70 0.41 20.48
C GLU A 88 15.45 0.68 19.66
N THR A 89 14.29 0.83 20.29
CA THR A 89 13.07 1.25 19.60
C THR A 89 13.22 2.64 18.97
N LYS A 90 13.78 3.61 19.71
CA LYS A 90 14.04 4.96 19.16
C LYS A 90 15.00 4.92 17.97
N LYS A 91 16.09 4.17 18.08
CA LYS A 91 17.06 4.00 16.97
C LYS A 91 16.38 3.44 15.73
N LEU A 92 15.58 2.38 15.88
CA LEU A 92 14.87 1.72 14.79
C LEU A 92 13.84 2.65 14.12
N VAL A 93 13.04 3.37 14.92
CA VAL A 93 12.03 4.31 14.41
C VAL A 93 12.71 5.49 13.70
N ASN A 94 13.74 6.08 14.30
CA ASN A 94 14.47 7.20 13.70
C ASN A 94 15.18 6.77 12.40
N TRP A 95 15.78 5.57 12.39
CA TRP A 95 16.36 4.99 11.17
C TRP A 95 15.30 4.82 10.08
N SER A 96 14.10 4.31 10.43
CA SER A 96 13.00 4.12 9.48
C SER A 96 12.52 5.45 8.87
N PHE A 97 12.38 6.51 9.68
CA PHE A 97 12.01 7.84 9.18
C PHE A 97 13.11 8.47 8.32
N ARG A 98 14.38 8.23 8.64
CA ARG A 98 15.50 8.78 7.89
C ARG A 98 15.72 8.10 6.55
N GLU A 99 15.68 6.76 6.53
CA GLU A 99 16.08 5.96 5.37
C GLU A 99 14.95 5.70 4.37
N PHE A 100 13.68 5.69 4.82
CA PHE A 100 12.55 5.33 3.97
C PHE A 100 11.62 6.51 3.75
N ILE A 101 10.95 6.48 2.59
CA ILE A 101 9.84 7.38 2.25
C ILE A 101 8.67 6.58 1.69
N ASN A 102 7.47 7.15 1.81
CA ASN A 102 6.32 6.70 1.05
C ASN A 102 6.29 7.46 -0.27
N TYR A 103 6.32 6.74 -1.36
CA TYR A 103 6.24 7.28 -2.71
C TYR A 103 4.87 6.95 -3.32
N ASN A 104 4.08 7.99 -3.59
CA ASN A 104 2.76 7.84 -4.18
C ASN A 104 2.91 7.74 -5.69
N LEU A 105 2.68 6.55 -6.24
CA LEU A 105 2.81 6.28 -7.68
C LEU A 105 1.57 6.72 -8.45
N TYR A 106 0.39 6.30 -7.98
CA TYR A 106 -0.89 6.58 -8.62
C TYR A 106 -1.97 6.80 -7.56
N LYS A 107 -2.92 7.66 -7.86
CA LYS A 107 -4.15 7.81 -7.08
C LYS A 107 -5.24 6.92 -7.65
N SER A 108 -6.18 6.55 -6.80
CA SER A 108 -7.40 5.83 -7.20
C SER A 108 -8.15 6.59 -8.31
N GLY A 109 -8.49 5.90 -9.38
CA GLY A 109 -9.19 6.46 -10.52
C GLY A 109 -8.33 7.18 -11.56
N ASP A 110 -7.06 7.45 -11.27
CA ASP A 110 -6.14 8.02 -12.28
C ASP A 110 -5.93 7.04 -13.44
N THR A 111 -5.93 7.57 -14.66
CA THR A 111 -5.63 6.77 -15.85
C THR A 111 -4.14 6.50 -15.93
N ILE A 112 -3.75 5.24 -15.71
CA ILE A 112 -2.37 4.77 -15.84
C ILE A 112 -1.95 4.72 -17.31
N HIS A 113 -2.85 4.19 -18.15
CA HIS A 113 -2.63 3.99 -19.57
C HIS A 113 -3.97 3.92 -20.31
N SER A 114 -3.96 4.20 -21.62
CA SER A 114 -5.10 4.05 -22.52
C SER A 114 -4.83 2.91 -23.50
N ALA A 115 -5.47 1.76 -23.27
CA ALA A 115 -5.25 0.57 -24.08
C ALA A 115 -6.22 0.48 -25.27
N LYS A 116 -5.76 -0.10 -26.40
CA LYS A 116 -6.55 -0.25 -27.62
C LYS A 116 -7.71 -1.24 -27.40
N VAL A 117 -8.86 -0.92 -27.98
CA VAL A 117 -10.06 -1.78 -27.97
C VAL A 117 -10.48 -2.09 -29.40
N TRP A 118 -10.70 -3.37 -29.66
CA TRP A 118 -11.23 -3.84 -30.95
C TRP A 118 -12.73 -4.02 -30.89
N LEU A 119 -13.43 -3.62 -31.96
CA LEU A 119 -14.91 -3.66 -32.11
C LEU A 119 -15.67 -2.88 -31.04
N GLY A 120 -15.02 -1.91 -30.37
CA GLY A 120 -15.64 -0.99 -29.44
C GLY A 120 -16.09 0.30 -30.11
N LYS A 121 -17.16 0.92 -29.58
CA LYS A 121 -17.56 2.29 -29.98
C LYS A 121 -16.45 3.30 -29.68
N ASP A 122 -15.74 3.08 -28.59
CA ASP A 122 -14.52 3.79 -28.23
C ASP A 122 -13.29 2.96 -28.61
N PRO A 123 -12.30 3.52 -29.29
CA PRO A 123 -11.09 2.79 -29.71
C PRO A 123 -10.11 2.54 -28.56
N PHE A 124 -10.29 3.21 -27.41
CA PHE A 124 -9.45 3.10 -26.23
C PHE A 124 -10.24 2.96 -24.95
N VAL A 125 -9.69 2.18 -24.02
CA VAL A 125 -10.18 2.03 -22.65
C VAL A 125 -9.14 2.55 -21.67
N PRO A 126 -9.52 3.46 -20.74
CA PRO A 126 -8.63 3.89 -19.67
C PRO A 126 -8.44 2.77 -18.67
N LEU A 127 -7.19 2.46 -18.36
CA LEU A 127 -6.78 1.50 -17.34
C LEU A 127 -6.52 2.26 -16.04
N ILE A 128 -7.19 1.87 -14.96
CA ILE A 128 -7.16 2.56 -13.66
C ILE A 128 -6.89 1.59 -12.50
N LEU A 129 -6.44 2.12 -11.37
CA LEU A 129 -6.45 1.44 -10.08
C LEU A 129 -7.69 1.85 -9.29
N LYS A 130 -8.23 0.92 -8.47
CA LYS A 130 -9.36 1.19 -7.56
C LYS A 130 -8.93 1.83 -6.25
N GLU A 131 -7.65 1.75 -5.92
CA GLU A 131 -7.07 2.26 -4.68
C GLU A 131 -5.79 3.03 -4.97
N ASP A 132 -5.42 3.95 -4.08
CA ASP A 132 -4.14 4.63 -4.15
C ASP A 132 -2.99 3.63 -4.09
N LEU A 133 -1.99 3.81 -4.93
CA LEU A 133 -0.79 3.00 -4.93
C LEU A 133 0.38 3.77 -4.34
N THR A 134 0.64 3.50 -3.08
CA THR A 134 1.79 4.03 -2.34
C THR A 134 2.77 2.90 -2.06
N VAL A 135 4.04 3.12 -2.35
CA VAL A 135 5.13 2.20 -2.03
C VAL A 135 6.07 2.82 -1.02
N THR A 136 6.53 2.00 -0.07
CA THR A 136 7.58 2.43 0.87
C THR A 136 8.93 1.96 0.35
N VAL A 137 9.78 2.89 0.01
CA VAL A 137 11.09 2.64 -0.59
C VAL A 137 12.20 3.32 0.21
N LYS A 138 13.43 2.80 0.12
CA LYS A 138 14.59 3.54 0.64
C LYS A 138 14.80 4.79 -0.21
N LYS A 139 15.08 5.93 0.43
CA LYS A 139 15.32 7.20 -0.28
C LYS A 139 16.35 7.09 -1.41
N ARG A 140 17.43 6.33 -1.17
CA ARG A 140 18.51 6.10 -2.16
C ARG A 140 18.14 5.15 -3.31
N ASP A 141 17.01 4.45 -3.21
CA ASP A 141 16.57 3.42 -4.16
C ASP A 141 15.28 3.83 -4.89
N VAL A 142 14.83 5.09 -4.75
CA VAL A 142 13.61 5.62 -5.40
C VAL A 142 13.62 5.41 -6.91
N ASP A 143 14.77 5.60 -7.55
CA ASP A 143 14.92 5.46 -9.01
C ASP A 143 15.23 4.02 -9.46
N LYS A 144 15.25 3.06 -8.53
CA LYS A 144 15.66 1.68 -8.81
C LYS A 144 14.52 0.67 -8.88
N PHE A 145 13.30 1.09 -8.64
CA PHE A 145 12.14 0.23 -8.85
C PHE A 145 11.59 0.42 -10.28
N GLU A 146 11.20 -0.68 -10.89
CA GLU A 146 10.60 -0.70 -12.21
C GLU A 146 9.10 -0.92 -12.08
N VAL A 147 8.32 -0.20 -12.89
CA VAL A 147 6.87 -0.35 -12.99
C VAL A 147 6.54 -0.87 -14.38
N LYS A 148 5.98 -2.08 -14.45
CA LYS A 148 5.54 -2.69 -15.71
C LYS A 148 4.03 -2.88 -15.71
N LEU A 149 3.38 -2.44 -16.78
CA LEU A 149 1.97 -2.73 -17.03
C LEU A 149 1.89 -3.92 -18.00
N ILE A 150 1.28 -5.01 -17.53
CA ILE A 150 1.17 -6.28 -18.27
C ILE A 150 -0.28 -6.48 -18.69
N TYR A 151 -0.52 -6.60 -19.99
CA TYR A 151 -1.85 -6.87 -20.56
C TYR A 151 -1.73 -7.36 -22.00
N GLU A 152 -2.76 -8.06 -22.46
CA GLU A 152 -2.90 -8.45 -23.86
C GLU A 152 -3.74 -7.40 -24.61
N THR A 153 -3.31 -7.00 -25.80
CA THR A 153 -4.00 -5.98 -26.60
C THR A 153 -4.12 -6.40 -28.07
N PRO A 154 -5.18 -6.01 -28.78
CA PRO A 154 -6.30 -5.17 -28.34
C PRO A 154 -7.33 -5.91 -27.49
N PHE A 155 -7.95 -5.20 -26.53
CA PHE A 155 -9.11 -5.74 -25.80
C PHE A 155 -10.32 -5.84 -26.70
N LEU A 156 -11.14 -6.87 -26.52
CA LEU A 156 -12.35 -7.08 -27.29
C LEU A 156 -13.58 -6.47 -26.57
N ALA A 157 -14.30 -5.57 -27.23
CA ALA A 157 -15.59 -5.06 -26.70
C ALA A 157 -16.68 -6.18 -26.69
N PRO A 158 -17.64 -6.13 -25.73
CA PRO A 158 -17.89 -5.08 -24.77
C PRO A 158 -16.98 -5.21 -23.54
N ILE A 159 -16.67 -4.07 -22.89
CA ILE A 159 -15.95 -4.01 -21.64
C ILE A 159 -16.82 -3.24 -20.67
N LYS A 160 -16.96 -3.71 -19.44
CA LYS A 160 -17.68 -3.01 -18.37
C LYS A 160 -16.68 -2.24 -17.50
N LYS A 161 -17.10 -1.08 -17.02
CA LYS A 161 -16.36 -0.36 -15.99
C LYS A 161 -16.11 -1.27 -14.79
N GLY A 162 -14.85 -1.38 -14.36
CA GLY A 162 -14.44 -2.22 -13.26
C GLY A 162 -14.06 -3.66 -13.63
N ASP A 163 -14.12 -4.05 -14.92
CA ASP A 163 -13.55 -5.32 -15.39
C ASP A 163 -12.02 -5.30 -15.19
N LYS A 164 -11.44 -6.40 -14.69
CA LYS A 164 -9.99 -6.57 -14.62
C LYS A 164 -9.45 -6.74 -16.04
N LEU A 165 -8.54 -5.86 -16.44
CA LEU A 165 -7.98 -5.83 -17.79
C LEU A 165 -6.46 -6.04 -17.83
N ALA A 166 -5.75 -5.68 -16.76
CA ALA A 166 -4.29 -5.68 -16.75
C ALA A 166 -3.74 -5.95 -15.36
N GLU A 167 -2.44 -6.09 -15.27
CA GLU A 167 -1.68 -6.16 -14.02
C GLU A 167 -0.55 -5.14 -14.03
N LEU A 168 -0.40 -4.42 -12.94
CA LEU A 168 0.70 -3.51 -12.69
C LEU A 168 1.73 -4.21 -11.80
N HIS A 169 2.89 -4.49 -12.35
CA HIS A 169 4.00 -5.14 -11.65
C HIS A 169 4.98 -4.09 -11.15
N LEU A 170 5.17 -4.04 -9.84
CA LEU A 170 6.17 -3.22 -9.16
C LEU A 170 7.35 -4.11 -8.82
N ILE A 171 8.47 -3.90 -9.47
CA ILE A 171 9.66 -4.75 -9.37
C ILE A 171 10.74 -3.99 -8.60
N GLU A 172 11.12 -4.51 -7.44
CA GLU A 172 12.25 -4.04 -6.64
C GLU A 172 13.20 -5.21 -6.40
N LYS A 173 14.31 -5.27 -7.11
CA LYS A 173 15.27 -6.39 -7.08
C LYS A 173 14.56 -7.73 -7.27
N ASP A 174 14.58 -8.60 -6.25
CA ASP A 174 13.98 -9.94 -6.28
C ASP A 174 12.52 -9.97 -5.81
N LYS A 175 11.91 -8.80 -5.58
CA LYS A 175 10.53 -8.69 -5.11
C LYS A 175 9.65 -8.07 -6.17
N THR A 176 8.55 -8.75 -6.48
CA THR A 176 7.50 -8.23 -7.36
C THR A 176 6.21 -8.13 -6.57
N VAL A 177 5.61 -6.95 -6.57
CA VAL A 177 4.25 -6.71 -6.06
C VAL A 177 3.35 -6.51 -7.25
N ILE A 178 2.28 -7.30 -7.33
CA ILE A 178 1.31 -7.25 -8.43
C ILE A 178 0.05 -6.56 -7.95
N LYS A 179 -0.45 -5.61 -8.74
CA LYS A 179 -1.71 -4.91 -8.54
C LYS A 179 -2.60 -5.11 -9.75
N GLU A 180 -3.87 -5.42 -9.51
CA GLU A 180 -4.87 -5.53 -10.57
C GLU A 180 -5.26 -4.16 -11.11
N VAL A 181 -5.41 -4.06 -12.42
CA VAL A 181 -5.77 -2.85 -13.13
C VAL A 181 -7.08 -3.07 -13.86
N TYR A 182 -7.95 -2.08 -13.80
CA TYR A 182 -9.35 -2.20 -14.18
C TYR A 182 -9.74 -1.21 -15.26
N SER A 183 -10.87 -1.51 -15.95
CA SER A 183 -11.49 -0.54 -16.85
C SER A 183 -12.05 0.66 -16.10
N GLY A 184 -11.71 1.86 -16.53
CA GLY A 184 -12.26 3.11 -15.97
C GLY A 184 -13.64 3.48 -16.52
N LYS A 185 -14.07 2.86 -17.64
CA LYS A 185 -15.39 3.15 -18.26
C LYS A 185 -15.97 1.93 -18.98
N ASP A 186 -17.26 2.01 -19.31
CA ASP A 186 -17.91 1.04 -20.19
C ASP A 186 -17.51 1.29 -21.64
N ILE A 187 -17.24 0.22 -22.39
CA ILE A 187 -17.05 0.24 -23.83
C ILE A 187 -18.08 -0.67 -24.48
N TYR A 188 -18.98 -0.07 -25.23
CA TYR A 188 -20.03 -0.80 -25.96
C TYR A 188 -19.52 -1.32 -27.31
N LYS A 189 -20.08 -2.41 -27.79
CA LYS A 189 -19.79 -2.92 -29.16
C LYS A 189 -20.23 -1.94 -30.23
N VAL A 190 -19.50 -1.88 -31.32
CA VAL A 190 -19.97 -1.25 -32.57
C VAL A 190 -21.16 -2.01 -33.15
N SER A 191 -21.96 -1.33 -34.03
CA SER A 191 -23.10 -1.93 -34.71
C SER A 191 -22.67 -3.13 -35.59
N ARG A 192 -23.61 -4.04 -35.88
CA ARG A 192 -23.33 -5.24 -36.73
C ARG A 192 -22.71 -4.86 -38.09
N PHE A 193 -23.20 -3.80 -38.74
CA PHE A 193 -22.68 -3.32 -40.03
C PHE A 193 -21.22 -2.90 -39.95
N TYR A 194 -20.87 -2.12 -38.95
CA TYR A 194 -19.50 -1.65 -38.73
C TYR A 194 -18.55 -2.81 -38.39
N ARG A 195 -19.06 -3.85 -37.71
CA ARG A 195 -18.32 -5.05 -37.35
C ARG A 195 -17.90 -5.84 -38.59
N SER A 196 -18.81 -6.04 -39.55
CA SER A 196 -18.52 -6.76 -40.81
C SER A 196 -17.47 -6.01 -41.64
N PHE A 197 -17.57 -4.69 -41.74
CA PHE A 197 -16.60 -3.85 -42.42
C PHE A 197 -15.22 -3.86 -41.76
N SER A 198 -15.13 -3.81 -40.42
CA SER A 198 -13.87 -3.86 -39.68
C SER A 198 -13.18 -5.21 -39.80
N ILE A 199 -13.95 -6.32 -39.87
CA ILE A 199 -13.39 -7.66 -40.07
C ILE A 199 -12.83 -7.79 -41.49
N ILE A 200 -13.53 -7.31 -42.50
CA ILE A 200 -13.06 -7.33 -43.89
C ILE A 200 -11.79 -6.48 -44.04
N ASN A 201 -11.75 -5.29 -43.44
CA ASN A 201 -10.55 -4.45 -43.46
C ASN A 201 -9.36 -5.13 -42.75
N TYR A 202 -9.62 -5.81 -41.64
CA TYR A 202 -8.60 -6.57 -40.93
C TYR A 202 -8.03 -7.73 -41.77
N LEU A 203 -8.90 -8.48 -42.47
CA LEU A 203 -8.50 -9.59 -43.36
C LEU A 203 -7.72 -9.10 -44.58
N LEU A 204 -8.05 -7.92 -45.12
CA LEU A 204 -7.42 -7.40 -46.33
C LEU A 204 -6.12 -6.61 -46.03
N PHE A 205 -6.04 -5.91 -44.93
CA PHE A 205 -4.97 -4.93 -44.65
C PHE A 205 -4.23 -5.14 -43.31
N GLY A 206 -4.62 -6.14 -42.53
CA GLY A 206 -4.08 -6.37 -41.20
C GLY A 206 -4.44 -5.25 -40.22
N VAL A 207 -3.95 -5.35 -38.96
CA VAL A 207 -4.08 -4.24 -38.00
C VAL A 207 -3.17 -3.11 -38.48
N SER A 208 -3.75 -2.04 -39.00
CA SER A 208 -2.99 -0.82 -39.31
C SER A 208 -2.31 -0.33 -38.03
N ASN A 209 -1.01 -0.58 -37.90
CA ASN A 209 -0.13 0.09 -36.94
C ASN A 209 0.01 1.56 -37.37
N LYS A 210 -0.98 2.39 -37.11
CA LYS A 210 -0.76 3.83 -37.04
C LYS A 210 -0.46 4.17 -35.58
N ASN A 211 0.83 4.47 -35.37
CA ASN A 211 1.42 5.03 -34.16
C ASN A 211 0.58 6.16 -33.53
#